data_6bb6e5a0ec9063edc7404648c9db810e
#
_entry.id   6bb6e5a0ec9063edc7404648c9db810e
#
_cell.length_a   1.000
_cell.length_b   1.000
_cell.length_c   1.000
_cell.angle_alpha   90.00
_cell.angle_beta   90.00
_cell.angle_gamma   90.00
#
_symmetry.space_group_name_H-M   'P 1'
#
loop_
_entity.id
_entity.type
_entity.pdbx_description
1 polymer ?
#
loop_
_entity_poly.entity_id
_entity_poly.type
_entity_poly.pdbx_seq_one_letter_code
_entity_poly.pdbx_strand_id
1 'polypeptide(L)'
;MNNRSAQTNTVLTFVVAITLLLAAVAAFLSSTQETKEFSSNSPERVVQQYLKAVIDGKYESAASNLSQTSPCDATDIDRSWMPESVRVNLKDSSIEGDKAFISVDVDLSSGGPFDDYYSETHNFRLERENGVWKILGIPWPMYSCDEVK
;
A
#
# COMPACT_ATOMS: atom_id res chain seq x y z
N MET A 1 -32.12 19.54 -49.11
CA MET A 1 -31.80 18.26 -48.40
C MET A 1 -30.46 18.35 -47.65
N ASN A 2 -30.27 19.31 -46.69
CA ASN A 2 -28.94 19.47 -46.04
C ASN A 2 -28.97 19.64 -44.51
N ASN A 3 -30.10 19.36 -43.85
CA ASN A 3 -30.18 19.56 -42.39
C ASN A 3 -29.81 18.32 -41.52
N ARG A 4 -29.77 17.12 -42.10
CA ARG A 4 -29.46 15.89 -41.31
C ARG A 4 -27.98 15.74 -40.98
N SER A 5 -27.08 16.15 -41.87
CA SER A 5 -25.64 16.03 -41.66
C SER A 5 -25.12 17.00 -40.59
N ALA A 6 -25.65 18.23 -40.55
CA ALA A 6 -25.27 19.22 -39.55
C ALA A 6 -25.69 18.81 -38.13
N GLN A 7 -26.91 18.26 -38.01
CA GLN A 7 -27.45 17.81 -36.72
C GLN A 7 -26.69 16.60 -36.17
N THR A 8 -26.28 15.65 -37.03
CA THR A 8 -25.49 14.49 -36.65
C THR A 8 -24.09 14.89 -36.16
N ASN A 9 -23.44 15.84 -36.82
CA ASN A 9 -22.13 16.35 -36.40
C ASN A 9 -22.19 17.06 -35.05
N THR A 10 -23.24 17.83 -34.79
CA THR A 10 -23.46 18.52 -33.51
C THR A 10 -23.62 17.50 -32.38
N VAL A 11 -24.43 16.47 -32.54
CA VAL A 11 -24.62 15.42 -31.53
C VAL A 11 -23.29 14.70 -31.25
N LEU A 12 -22.55 14.33 -32.31
CA LEU A 12 -21.25 13.70 -32.17
C LEU A 12 -20.25 14.57 -31.38
N THR A 13 -20.23 15.88 -31.68
CA THR A 13 -19.36 16.82 -30.98
C THR A 13 -19.71 16.90 -29.50
N PHE A 14 -21.00 16.94 -29.13
CA PHE A 14 -21.43 16.90 -27.74
C PHE A 14 -21.03 15.60 -27.01
N VAL A 15 -21.23 14.46 -27.65
CA VAL A 15 -20.85 13.17 -27.08
C VAL A 15 -19.34 13.11 -26.82
N VAL A 16 -18.52 13.52 -27.78
CA VAL A 16 -17.06 13.55 -27.63
C VAL A 16 -16.64 14.51 -26.51
N ALA A 17 -17.24 15.70 -26.46
CA ALA A 17 -16.96 16.70 -25.42
C ALA A 17 -17.30 16.17 -24.00
N ILE A 18 -18.43 15.50 -23.83
CA ILE A 18 -18.86 14.90 -22.57
C ILE A 18 -17.90 13.76 -22.18
N THR A 19 -17.51 12.90 -23.12
CA THR A 19 -16.58 11.78 -22.85
C THR A 19 -15.21 12.28 -22.41
N LEU A 20 -14.68 13.32 -23.05
CA LEU A 20 -13.41 13.93 -22.67
C LEU A 20 -13.49 14.59 -21.28
N LEU A 21 -14.60 15.24 -20.97
CA LEU A 21 -14.81 15.85 -19.67
C LEU A 21 -14.91 14.81 -18.56
N LEU A 22 -15.63 13.71 -18.79
CA LEU A 22 -15.70 12.59 -17.85
C LEU A 22 -14.32 11.92 -17.64
N ALA A 23 -13.55 11.74 -18.71
CA ALA A 23 -12.19 11.21 -18.62
C ALA A 23 -11.26 12.14 -17.81
N ALA A 24 -11.35 13.45 -18.02
CA ALA A 24 -10.58 14.43 -17.25
C ALA A 24 -10.96 14.43 -15.77
N VAL A 25 -12.26 14.36 -15.44
CA VAL A 25 -12.75 14.25 -14.07
C VAL A 25 -12.27 12.96 -13.42
N ALA A 26 -12.37 11.82 -14.11
CA ALA A 26 -11.88 10.55 -13.59
C ALA A 26 -10.37 10.57 -13.33
N ALA A 27 -9.57 11.14 -14.23
CA ALA A 27 -8.14 11.30 -14.05
C ALA A 27 -7.80 12.20 -12.84
N PHE A 28 -8.54 13.29 -12.68
CA PHE A 28 -8.39 14.20 -11.54
C PHE A 28 -8.72 13.52 -10.22
N LEU A 29 -9.84 12.79 -10.13
CA LEU A 29 -10.24 12.05 -8.93
C LEU A 29 -9.24 10.94 -8.59
N SER A 30 -8.66 10.27 -9.58
CA SER A 30 -7.64 9.23 -9.36
C SER A 30 -6.33 9.83 -8.83
N SER A 31 -5.98 11.05 -9.23
CA SER A 31 -4.74 11.72 -8.78
C SER A 31 -4.84 12.31 -7.37
N THR A 32 -6.06 12.47 -6.82
CA THR A 32 -6.28 13.05 -5.49
C THR A 32 -6.44 12.02 -4.38
N GLN A 33 -6.25 10.73 -4.65
CA GLN A 33 -6.17 9.73 -3.57
C GLN A 33 -4.83 9.88 -2.83
N GLU A 34 -4.75 10.89 -1.97
CA GLU A 34 -3.63 11.04 -1.05
C GLU A 34 -3.62 9.85 -0.09
N THR A 35 -2.52 9.10 -0.09
CA THR A 35 -2.27 8.09 0.94
C THR A 35 -2.23 8.81 2.29
N LYS A 36 -3.13 8.47 3.20
CA LYS A 36 -3.14 9.04 4.55
C LYS A 36 -1.79 8.79 5.21
N GLU A 37 -1.04 9.84 5.45
CA GLU A 37 0.20 9.76 6.20
C GLU A 37 -0.09 9.77 7.70
N PHE A 38 0.48 8.80 8.42
CA PHE A 38 0.43 8.75 9.87
C PHE A 38 1.43 9.73 10.49
N SER A 39 1.26 10.04 11.77
CA SER A 39 2.19 10.87 12.53
C SER A 39 3.62 10.34 12.42
N SER A 40 4.59 11.22 12.24
CA SER A 40 6.00 10.88 12.01
C SER A 40 6.65 10.02 13.10
N ASN A 41 6.09 10.01 14.30
CA ASN A 41 6.59 9.23 15.43
C ASN A 41 5.57 8.20 15.92
N SER A 42 4.78 7.62 15.01
CA SER A 42 3.83 6.55 15.32
C SER A 42 4.29 5.21 14.78
N PRO A 43 3.91 4.09 15.40
CA PRO A 43 4.25 2.76 14.92
C PRO A 43 3.59 2.44 13.57
N GLU A 44 2.40 2.97 13.31
CA GLU A 44 1.71 2.85 12.02
C GLU A 44 2.54 3.48 10.90
N ARG A 45 3.20 4.61 11.18
CA ARG A 45 4.08 5.28 10.20
C ARG A 45 5.28 4.41 9.85
N VAL A 46 5.86 3.73 10.82
CA VAL A 46 7.00 2.83 10.59
C VAL A 46 6.58 1.65 9.72
N VAL A 47 5.43 1.02 9.99
CA VAL A 47 4.89 -0.04 9.14
C VAL A 47 4.57 0.47 7.73
N GLN A 48 3.99 1.66 7.61
CA GLN A 48 3.72 2.29 6.31
C GLN A 48 5.01 2.52 5.51
N GLN A 49 6.08 3.02 6.14
CA GLN A 49 7.37 3.25 5.50
C GLN A 49 8.03 1.95 5.07
N TYR A 50 7.98 0.92 5.94
CA TYR A 50 8.47 -0.41 5.65
C TYR A 50 7.79 -1.00 4.41
N LEU A 51 6.46 -1.08 4.43
CA LEU A 51 5.68 -1.66 3.33
C LEU A 51 5.86 -0.88 2.02
N LYS A 52 5.88 0.46 2.10
CA LYS A 52 6.17 1.28 0.93
C LYS A 52 7.55 0.98 0.35
N ALA A 53 8.57 0.84 1.19
CA ALA A 53 9.92 0.52 0.75
C ALA A 53 10.00 -0.88 0.12
N VAL A 54 9.29 -1.86 0.67
CA VAL A 54 9.18 -3.22 0.09
C VAL A 54 8.52 -3.18 -1.29
N ILE A 55 7.38 -2.51 -1.42
CA ILE A 55 6.66 -2.34 -2.70
C ILE A 55 7.53 -1.62 -3.74
N ASP A 56 8.30 -0.62 -3.32
CA ASP A 56 9.21 0.12 -4.19
C ASP A 56 10.51 -0.67 -4.53
N GLY A 57 10.71 -1.89 -4.01
CA GLY A 57 11.92 -2.69 -4.18
C GLY A 57 13.16 -2.12 -3.47
N LYS A 58 12.96 -1.25 -2.47
CA LYS A 58 14.03 -0.58 -1.70
C LYS A 58 14.32 -1.36 -0.42
N TYR A 59 14.82 -2.57 -0.54
CA TYR A 59 14.95 -3.53 0.57
C TYR A 59 15.85 -3.03 1.71
N GLU A 60 16.95 -2.34 1.42
CA GLU A 60 17.80 -1.71 2.43
C GLU A 60 17.05 -0.62 3.22
N SER A 61 16.22 0.17 2.53
CA SER A 61 15.37 1.17 3.20
C SER A 61 14.30 0.51 4.05
N ALA A 62 13.74 -0.62 3.61
CA ALA A 62 12.80 -1.41 4.39
C ALA A 62 13.50 -1.97 5.64
N ALA A 63 14.69 -2.59 5.49
CA ALA A 63 15.47 -3.14 6.58
C ALA A 63 15.86 -2.10 7.64
N SER A 64 16.02 -0.84 7.26
CA SER A 64 16.29 0.25 8.21
C SER A 64 15.16 0.49 9.22
N ASN A 65 13.96 0.00 8.95
CA ASN A 65 12.82 0.05 9.88
C ASN A 65 12.79 -1.15 10.85
N LEU A 66 13.60 -2.18 10.60
CA LEU A 66 13.70 -3.32 11.50
C LEU A 66 14.51 -2.97 12.76
N SER A 67 14.24 -3.69 13.84
CA SER A 67 15.04 -3.66 15.06
C SER A 67 16.48 -4.14 14.80
N GLN A 68 17.44 -3.62 15.56
CA GLN A 68 18.82 -4.12 15.53
C GLN A 68 18.91 -5.56 16.04
N THR A 69 17.96 -6.00 16.83
CA THR A 69 17.86 -7.38 17.35
C THR A 69 17.03 -8.27 16.43
N SER A 70 16.47 -7.74 15.36
CA SER A 70 15.72 -8.55 14.39
C SER A 70 16.64 -9.59 13.74
N PRO A 71 16.20 -10.84 13.61
CA PRO A 71 16.94 -11.85 12.87
C PRO A 71 16.86 -11.67 11.35
N CYS A 72 16.04 -10.69 10.90
CA CYS A 72 15.79 -10.43 9.48
C CYS A 72 16.69 -9.33 8.94
N ASP A 73 17.06 -9.44 7.68
CA ASP A 73 17.82 -8.43 6.96
C ASP A 73 17.20 -8.08 5.60
N ALA A 74 17.89 -7.26 4.81
CA ALA A 74 17.43 -6.87 3.46
C ALA A 74 17.30 -8.06 2.51
N THR A 75 18.11 -9.12 2.70
CA THR A 75 18.05 -10.33 1.88
C THR A 75 16.77 -11.12 2.18
N ASP A 76 16.36 -11.16 3.44
CA ASP A 76 15.11 -11.81 3.85
C ASP A 76 13.90 -11.05 3.29
N ILE A 77 13.97 -9.72 3.29
CA ILE A 77 12.92 -8.88 2.70
C ILE A 77 12.84 -9.10 1.18
N ASP A 78 13.97 -9.18 0.47
CA ASP A 78 14.01 -9.46 -0.98
C ASP A 78 13.38 -10.81 -1.35
N ARG A 79 13.48 -11.78 -0.44
CA ARG A 79 12.82 -13.09 -0.61
C ARG A 79 11.33 -13.07 -0.31
N SER A 80 10.84 -12.02 0.35
CA SER A 80 9.41 -11.89 0.64
C SER A 80 8.64 -11.70 -0.67
N TRP A 81 7.58 -12.50 -0.85
CA TRP A 81 6.75 -12.35 -2.04
C TRP A 81 5.81 -11.16 -1.87
N MET A 82 5.92 -10.20 -2.79
CA MET A 82 5.01 -9.08 -2.88
C MET A 82 4.53 -8.97 -4.33
N PRO A 83 3.22 -9.06 -4.60
CA PRO A 83 2.70 -8.91 -5.96
C PRO A 83 2.84 -7.48 -6.45
N GLU A 84 2.88 -7.30 -7.78
CA GLU A 84 3.02 -5.99 -8.44
C GLU A 84 1.87 -5.02 -8.14
N SER A 85 0.67 -5.55 -7.88
CA SER A 85 -0.52 -4.75 -7.54
C SER A 85 -0.99 -5.06 -6.14
N VAL A 86 -0.65 -4.18 -5.22
CA VAL A 86 -0.94 -4.32 -3.79
C VAL A 86 -1.65 -3.07 -3.27
N ARG A 87 -2.72 -3.28 -2.54
CA ARG A 87 -3.32 -2.25 -1.69
C ARG A 87 -3.18 -2.66 -0.24
N VAL A 88 -2.67 -1.75 0.59
CA VAL A 88 -2.49 -1.98 2.03
C VAL A 88 -3.42 -1.07 2.81
N ASN A 89 -4.21 -1.65 3.70
CA ASN A 89 -5.14 -0.95 4.57
C ASN A 89 -4.79 -1.23 6.03
N LEU A 90 -4.69 -0.18 6.86
CA LEU A 90 -4.59 -0.37 8.30
C LEU A 90 -5.89 -0.98 8.82
N LYS A 91 -5.79 -2.12 9.52
CA LYS A 91 -6.92 -2.83 10.12
C LYS A 91 -7.07 -2.50 11.59
N ASP A 92 -5.99 -2.60 12.36
CA ASP A 92 -5.98 -2.37 13.79
C ASP A 92 -4.63 -1.86 14.27
N SER A 93 -4.63 -1.12 15.39
CA SER A 93 -3.43 -0.59 16.03
C SER A 93 -3.62 -0.58 17.55
N SER A 94 -2.70 -1.23 18.26
CA SER A 94 -2.66 -1.24 19.73
C SER A 94 -1.26 -0.86 20.20
N ILE A 95 -1.18 0.04 21.18
CA ILE A 95 0.07 0.53 21.75
C ILE A 95 0.03 0.32 23.26
N GLU A 96 0.99 -0.43 23.78
CA GLU A 96 1.13 -0.74 25.20
C GLU A 96 2.56 -0.38 25.69
N GLY A 97 2.73 0.84 26.19
CA GLY A 97 4.03 1.36 26.60
C GLY A 97 5.01 1.47 25.42
N ASP A 98 6.08 0.70 25.45
CA ASP A 98 7.10 0.65 24.39
C ASP A 98 6.87 -0.47 23.38
N LYS A 99 5.74 -1.14 23.43
CA LYS A 99 5.33 -2.18 22.47
C LYS A 99 4.12 -1.74 21.66
N ALA A 100 4.08 -2.13 20.39
CA ALA A 100 2.94 -1.88 19.53
C ALA A 100 2.65 -3.11 18.65
N PHE A 101 1.35 -3.30 18.37
CA PHE A 101 0.82 -4.32 17.49
C PHE A 101 0.03 -3.62 16.39
N ILE A 102 0.46 -3.78 15.15
CA ILE A 102 -0.16 -3.17 13.98
C ILE A 102 -0.61 -4.26 13.03
N SER A 103 -1.90 -4.33 12.78
CA SER A 103 -2.48 -5.25 11.79
C SER A 103 -2.83 -4.48 10.52
N VAL A 104 -2.41 -5.02 9.39
CA VAL A 104 -2.76 -4.50 8.07
C VAL A 104 -3.40 -5.59 7.23
N ASP A 105 -4.40 -5.22 6.43
CA ASP A 105 -4.93 -6.08 5.38
C ASP A 105 -4.24 -5.71 4.07
N VAL A 106 -3.68 -6.71 3.43
CA VAL A 106 -2.99 -6.61 2.13
C VAL A 106 -3.91 -7.22 1.08
N ASP A 107 -4.48 -6.37 0.24
CA ASP A 107 -5.34 -6.79 -0.86
C ASP A 107 -4.47 -7.11 -2.08
N LEU A 108 -4.54 -8.34 -2.52
CA LEU A 108 -3.79 -8.88 -3.63
C LEU A 108 -4.73 -9.01 -4.84
N SER A 109 -4.27 -8.60 -6.02
CA SER A 109 -4.99 -8.79 -7.27
C SER A 109 -4.06 -9.51 -8.26
N SER A 110 -4.58 -10.50 -8.96
CA SER A 110 -3.83 -11.20 -10.00
C SER A 110 -3.81 -10.45 -11.34
N GLY A 111 -4.47 -9.27 -11.42
CA GLY A 111 -4.37 -8.33 -12.56
C GLY A 111 -5.34 -8.60 -13.72
N GLY A 112 -6.33 -9.49 -13.58
CA GLY A 112 -7.33 -9.78 -14.59
C GLY A 112 -8.63 -8.95 -14.46
N PRO A 113 -9.41 -8.76 -15.53
CA PRO A 113 -10.65 -7.96 -15.48
C PRO A 113 -11.80 -8.64 -14.72
N PHE A 114 -11.61 -9.88 -14.26
CA PHE A 114 -12.56 -10.69 -13.49
C PHE A 114 -11.93 -11.27 -12.23
N ASP A 115 -10.89 -10.60 -11.70
CA ASP A 115 -10.13 -11.12 -10.59
C ASP A 115 -10.90 -11.11 -9.28
N ASP A 116 -10.81 -12.23 -8.57
CA ASP A 116 -11.13 -12.29 -7.17
C ASP A 116 -10.01 -11.57 -6.38
N TYR A 117 -10.39 -10.53 -5.65
CA TYR A 117 -9.50 -9.91 -4.67
C TYR A 117 -9.32 -10.88 -3.50
N TYR A 118 -8.07 -11.18 -3.21
CA TYR A 118 -7.70 -11.95 -2.03
C TYR A 118 -7.06 -11.00 -1.02
N SER A 119 -7.55 -11.01 0.21
CA SER A 119 -7.02 -10.17 1.28
C SER A 119 -6.36 -11.02 2.34
N GLU A 120 -5.13 -10.67 2.69
CA GLU A 120 -4.36 -11.30 3.76
C GLU A 120 -4.13 -10.31 4.90
N THR A 121 -4.27 -10.77 6.15
CA THR A 121 -3.95 -9.97 7.32
C THR A 121 -2.52 -10.23 7.77
N HIS A 122 -1.71 -9.16 7.84
CA HIS A 122 -0.34 -9.20 8.32
C HIS A 122 -0.24 -8.46 9.66
N ASN A 123 0.39 -9.10 10.66
CA ASN A 123 0.48 -8.59 12.02
C ASN A 123 1.94 -8.23 12.33
N PHE A 124 2.21 -6.94 12.46
CA PHE A 124 3.52 -6.42 12.81
C PHE A 124 3.61 -6.22 14.32
N ARG A 125 4.74 -6.65 14.90
CA ARG A 125 5.13 -6.33 16.28
C ARG A 125 6.26 -5.34 16.26
N LEU A 126 6.12 -4.28 17.04
CA LEU A 126 7.10 -3.21 17.14
C LEU A 126 7.49 -2.98 18.59
N GLU A 127 8.72 -2.53 18.77
CA GLU A 127 9.23 -2.07 20.04
C GLU A 127 9.92 -0.71 19.88
N ARG A 128 9.94 0.09 20.95
CA ARG A 128 10.57 1.39 20.93
C ARG A 128 12.02 1.28 21.36
N GLU A 129 12.95 1.51 20.42
CA GLU A 129 14.38 1.53 20.63
C GLU A 129 14.89 2.98 20.63
N ASN A 130 15.45 3.44 21.75
CA ASN A 130 15.95 4.82 21.88
C ASN A 130 14.91 5.89 21.46
N GLY A 131 13.65 5.66 21.78
CA GLY A 131 12.55 6.58 21.44
C GLY A 131 11.98 6.45 20.02
N VAL A 132 12.51 5.54 19.21
CA VAL A 132 12.09 5.29 17.83
C VAL A 132 11.44 3.91 17.73
N TRP A 133 10.30 3.82 17.07
CA TRP A 133 9.64 2.54 16.80
C TRP A 133 10.42 1.71 15.79
N LYS A 134 10.58 0.41 16.06
CA LYS A 134 11.25 -0.57 15.20
C LYS A 134 10.43 -1.84 15.09
N ILE A 135 10.45 -2.46 13.92
CA ILE A 135 9.76 -3.72 13.64
C ILE A 135 10.64 -4.88 14.10
N LEU A 136 10.08 -5.80 14.88
CA LEU A 136 10.84 -6.91 15.45
C LEU A 136 11.12 -8.05 14.46
N GLY A 137 10.24 -8.25 13.48
CA GLY A 137 10.39 -9.29 12.46
C GLY A 137 9.42 -9.12 11.30
N ILE A 138 9.62 -9.88 10.24
CA ILE A 138 8.74 -9.89 9.06
C ILE A 138 7.58 -10.84 9.34
N PRO A 139 6.30 -10.36 9.33
CA PRO A 139 5.18 -11.19 9.70
C PRO A 139 4.82 -12.21 8.61
N TRP A 140 4.34 -13.40 9.05
CA TRP A 140 3.63 -14.31 8.19
C TRP A 140 2.32 -13.64 7.67
N PRO A 141 1.86 -13.85 6.42
CA PRO A 141 2.41 -14.80 5.43
C PRO A 141 3.43 -14.22 4.45
N MET A 142 3.88 -12.96 4.61
CA MET A 142 4.88 -12.38 3.70
C MET A 142 6.18 -13.19 3.71
N TYR A 143 6.80 -13.33 4.85
CA TYR A 143 7.94 -14.20 5.11
C TYR A 143 8.11 -14.32 6.62
N SER A 144 8.19 -15.52 7.12
CA SER A 144 8.38 -15.75 8.54
C SER A 144 9.86 -15.70 8.90
N CYS A 145 10.27 -14.57 9.39
CA CYS A 145 11.53 -14.40 10.07
C CYS A 145 11.18 -14.04 11.51
N ASP A 146 11.07 -15.08 12.34
CA ASP A 146 10.60 -14.96 13.71
C ASP A 146 11.57 -14.18 14.58
N GLU A 147 11.00 -13.48 15.58
CA GLU A 147 11.79 -12.89 16.67
C GLU A 147 12.68 -13.93 17.32
N VAL A 148 13.86 -13.49 17.72
CA VAL A 148 14.71 -14.29 18.63
C VAL A 148 13.90 -14.52 19.91
N LYS A 149 13.66 -15.77 20.25
CA LYS A 149 12.98 -16.18 21.49
C LYS A 149 13.85 -15.89 22.71
#